data_92d8624f6949380fb7b9bc20ba73f746
#
_entry.id   92d8624f6949380fb7b9bc20ba73f746
#
_cell.length_a   1.000
_cell.length_b   1.000
_cell.length_c   1.000
_cell.angle_alpha   90.00
_cell.angle_beta   90.00
_cell.angle_gamma   90.00
#
_symmetry.space_group_name_H-M   'P 1'
#
loop_
_entity.id
_entity.type
_entity.pdbx_description
1 polymer ?
#
loop_
_entity_poly.entity_id
_entity_poly.type
_entity_poly.pdbx_seq_one_letter_code
_entity_poly.pdbx_strand_id
1 'polypeptide(L)'
;MDDASHRPAGVEDTWTVAGRTFTSRLIIGTGKYKDYATNAAAAEAAGAEIVTVAIRRVNLSDPSQPMLVDHVKPDRFTFLPNTAGCFTGEDAVRTLRLAREAGGWNLVKLEVLSNTKHLLPDMEETLRALKLLIADGF
;
A
#
# COMPACT_ATOMS: atom_id res chain seq x y z
N MET A 1 -7.44 -23.66 25.20
CA MET A 1 -7.07 -24.93 24.55
C MET A 1 -7.51 -24.78 23.10
N ASP A 2 -6.53 -24.48 22.27
CA ASP A 2 -6.72 -24.02 20.91
C ASP A 2 -7.07 -25.17 19.98
N ASP A 3 -8.22 -25.05 19.33
CA ASP A 3 -8.58 -25.92 18.21
C ASP A 3 -7.93 -25.37 16.91
N ALA A 4 -6.61 -25.51 16.84
CA ALA A 4 -5.84 -25.18 15.64
C ALA A 4 -5.73 -26.35 14.65
N SER A 5 -6.46 -27.46 14.85
CA SER A 5 -6.15 -28.75 14.21
C SER A 5 -7.14 -29.22 13.14
N HIS A 6 -7.97 -28.34 12.54
CA HIS A 6 -8.90 -28.78 11.50
C HIS A 6 -8.75 -28.03 10.17
N ARG A 7 -7.50 -27.94 9.67
CA ARG A 7 -7.31 -27.64 8.23
C ARG A 7 -7.16 -28.96 7.47
N PRO A 8 -7.98 -29.24 6.47
CA PRO A 8 -7.75 -30.38 5.58
C PRO A 8 -6.39 -30.19 4.90
N ALA A 9 -5.54 -31.21 5.00
CA ALA A 9 -4.24 -31.23 4.33
C ALA A 9 -4.46 -31.09 2.81
N GLY A 10 -3.91 -30.02 2.19
CA GLY A 10 -3.93 -29.84 0.75
C GLY A 10 -4.69 -28.61 0.22
N VAL A 11 -5.37 -27.83 1.06
CA VAL A 11 -5.96 -26.54 0.62
C VAL A 11 -4.98 -25.42 0.99
N GLU A 12 -4.31 -24.87 -0.02
CA GLU A 12 -3.54 -23.64 0.16
C GLU A 12 -4.49 -22.52 0.62
N ASP A 13 -4.15 -21.90 1.75
CA ASP A 13 -4.92 -20.79 2.32
C ASP A 13 -4.58 -19.49 1.56
N THR A 14 -5.17 -19.36 0.39
CA THR A 14 -4.98 -18.19 -0.48
C THR A 14 -6.17 -17.23 -0.42
N TRP A 15 -5.92 -15.98 -0.78
CA TRP A 15 -6.95 -14.98 -1.00
C TRP A 15 -6.64 -14.15 -2.24
N THR A 16 -7.66 -13.57 -2.87
CA THR A 16 -7.51 -12.87 -4.13
C THR A 16 -8.08 -11.45 -4.03
N VAL A 17 -7.31 -10.47 -4.51
CA VAL A 17 -7.74 -9.07 -4.65
C VAL A 17 -7.20 -8.50 -5.96
N ALA A 18 -8.02 -7.74 -6.68
CA ALA A 18 -7.68 -7.15 -7.98
C ALA A 18 -7.05 -8.14 -8.98
N GLY A 19 -7.57 -9.38 -9.00
CA GLY A 19 -7.09 -10.45 -9.88
C GLY A 19 -5.72 -11.05 -9.49
N ARG A 20 -5.15 -10.66 -8.34
CA ARG A 20 -3.90 -11.20 -7.79
C ARG A 20 -4.18 -12.12 -6.63
N THR A 21 -3.55 -13.28 -6.59
CA THR A 21 -3.69 -14.26 -5.51
C THR A 21 -2.48 -14.20 -4.58
N PHE A 22 -2.73 -14.21 -3.29
CA PHE A 22 -1.74 -14.11 -2.22
C PHE A 22 -1.91 -15.25 -1.22
N THR A 23 -0.81 -15.67 -0.61
CA THR A 23 -0.77 -16.64 0.48
C THR A 23 -0.68 -15.96 1.85
N SER A 24 0.00 -14.83 1.93
CA SER A 24 0.10 -14.03 3.15
C SER A 24 -1.05 -13.04 3.28
N ARG A 25 -1.72 -13.03 4.44
CA ARG A 25 -2.72 -12.01 4.81
C ARG A 25 -2.11 -10.78 5.47
N LEU A 26 -0.78 -10.80 5.70
CA LEU A 26 -0.10 -9.67 6.31
C LEU A 26 0.27 -8.63 5.24
N ILE A 27 -0.23 -7.43 5.41
CA ILE A 27 0.16 -6.24 4.66
C ILE A 27 1.04 -5.40 5.56
N ILE A 28 2.30 -5.18 5.18
CA ILE A 28 3.25 -4.42 5.98
C ILE A 28 3.38 -2.97 5.49
N GLY A 29 3.66 -2.04 6.40
CA GLY A 29 3.93 -0.64 6.07
C GLY A 29 5.42 -0.38 5.82
N THR A 30 5.71 0.78 5.24
CA THR A 30 7.09 1.26 4.99
C THR A 30 7.46 2.48 5.83
N GLY A 31 6.58 2.92 6.72
CA GLY A 31 6.83 4.11 7.55
C GLY A 31 7.57 3.80 8.85
N LYS A 32 8.39 4.77 9.30
CA LYS A 32 9.03 4.79 10.63
C LYS A 32 10.09 3.72 10.89
N TYR A 33 10.58 3.03 9.88
CA TYR A 33 11.80 2.24 10.00
C TYR A 33 13.03 3.15 10.09
N LYS A 34 14.09 2.66 10.70
CA LYS A 34 15.36 3.37 10.82
C LYS A 34 15.93 3.72 9.43
N ASP A 35 15.84 2.77 8.52
CA ASP A 35 16.31 2.89 7.15
C ASP A 35 15.55 1.90 6.24
N TYR A 36 15.73 2.03 4.93
CA TYR A 36 15.06 1.16 3.96
C TYR A 36 15.58 -0.29 3.99
N ALA A 37 16.83 -0.52 4.37
CA ALA A 37 17.36 -1.87 4.52
C ALA A 37 16.69 -2.62 5.66
N THR A 38 16.47 -1.95 6.81
CA THR A 38 15.70 -2.51 7.93
C THR A 38 14.26 -2.78 7.54
N ASN A 39 13.64 -1.89 6.75
CA ASN A 39 12.29 -2.10 6.24
C ASN A 39 12.19 -3.34 5.33
N ALA A 40 13.13 -3.49 4.39
CA ALA A 40 13.19 -4.65 3.51
C ALA A 40 13.37 -5.96 4.30
N ALA A 41 14.29 -5.98 5.26
CA ALA A 41 14.52 -7.14 6.13
C ALA A 41 13.28 -7.50 6.95
N ALA A 42 12.54 -6.52 7.45
CA ALA A 42 11.30 -6.74 8.17
C ALA A 42 10.20 -7.31 7.27
N ALA A 43 10.07 -6.83 6.04
CA ALA A 43 9.10 -7.33 5.07
C ALA A 43 9.39 -8.79 4.70
N GLU A 44 10.65 -9.16 4.48
CA GLU A 44 11.08 -10.53 4.20
C GLU A 44 10.83 -11.44 5.42
N ALA A 45 11.27 -11.03 6.59
CA ALA A 45 11.10 -11.82 7.82
C ALA A 45 9.64 -12.05 8.18
N ALA A 46 8.76 -11.09 7.86
CA ALA A 46 7.31 -11.20 8.08
C ALA A 46 6.61 -12.12 7.06
N GLY A 47 7.27 -12.52 5.98
CA GLY A 47 6.64 -13.25 4.88
C GLY A 47 5.52 -12.46 4.20
N ALA A 48 5.57 -11.11 4.26
CA ALA A 48 4.57 -10.27 3.63
C ALA A 48 4.74 -10.30 2.11
N GLU A 49 3.62 -10.27 1.39
CA GLU A 49 3.59 -10.19 -0.07
C GLU A 49 3.14 -8.81 -0.55
N ILE A 50 2.47 -8.04 0.32
CA ILE A 50 1.99 -6.69 0.03
C ILE A 50 2.65 -5.70 0.97
N VAL A 51 3.15 -4.60 0.40
CA VAL A 51 3.83 -3.52 1.13
C VAL A 51 3.14 -2.20 0.83
N THR A 52 2.60 -1.52 1.87
CA THR A 52 1.98 -0.21 1.68
C THR A 52 3.02 0.89 1.61
N VAL A 53 2.83 1.84 0.68
CA VAL A 53 3.76 2.94 0.43
C VAL A 53 3.03 4.28 0.48
N ALA A 54 3.39 5.12 1.44
CA ALA A 54 2.88 6.49 1.50
C ALA A 54 3.59 7.36 0.45
N ILE A 55 2.93 7.58 -0.68
CA ILE A 55 3.52 8.25 -1.86
C ILE A 55 4.10 9.62 -1.52
N ARG A 56 3.46 10.38 -0.66
CA ARG A 56 3.94 11.71 -0.24
C ARG A 56 5.21 11.68 0.63
N ARG A 57 5.65 10.51 1.08
CA ARG A 57 6.75 10.35 2.05
C ARG A 57 7.96 9.62 1.48
N VAL A 58 7.86 9.11 0.26
CA VAL A 58 8.94 8.35 -0.38
C VAL A 58 9.52 9.12 -1.55
N ASN A 59 10.82 8.95 -1.76
CA ASN A 59 11.46 9.44 -2.95
C ASN A 59 11.12 8.52 -4.12
N LEU A 60 10.51 9.05 -5.18
CA LEU A 60 10.12 8.31 -6.38
C LEU A 60 10.86 8.79 -7.64
N SER A 61 11.55 9.91 -7.59
CA SER A 61 12.03 10.57 -8.81
C SER A 61 13.45 11.15 -8.74
N ASP A 62 14.03 11.29 -7.56
CA ASP A 62 15.39 11.83 -7.40
C ASP A 62 16.40 10.69 -7.18
N PRO A 63 17.15 10.29 -8.21
CA PRO A 63 18.12 9.20 -8.10
C PRO A 63 19.36 9.55 -7.25
N SER A 64 19.52 10.83 -6.88
CA SER A 64 20.64 11.26 -6.00
C SER A 64 20.36 10.96 -4.52
N GLN A 65 19.10 10.61 -4.18
CA GLN A 65 18.68 10.27 -2.83
C GLN A 65 18.28 8.78 -2.76
N PRO A 66 18.40 8.14 -1.58
CA PRO A 66 17.95 6.76 -1.42
C PRO A 66 16.49 6.59 -1.85
N MET A 67 16.22 5.57 -2.66
CA MET A 67 14.87 5.22 -3.10
C MET A 67 14.38 3.96 -2.37
N LEU A 68 13.12 3.96 -1.96
CA LEU A 68 12.52 2.78 -1.33
C LEU A 68 12.62 1.55 -2.23
N VAL A 69 12.42 1.72 -3.54
CA VAL A 69 12.43 0.65 -4.54
C VAL A 69 13.82 -0.02 -4.74
N ASP A 70 14.89 0.62 -4.28
CA ASP A 70 16.24 0.04 -4.32
C ASP A 70 16.40 -1.06 -3.27
N HIS A 71 15.65 -1.00 -2.20
CA HIS A 71 15.70 -1.93 -1.07
C HIS A 71 14.49 -2.86 -1.03
N VAL A 72 13.28 -2.31 -1.05
CA VAL A 72 12.04 -3.07 -1.15
C VAL A 72 11.72 -3.24 -2.63
N LYS A 73 12.00 -4.43 -3.17
CA LYS A 73 11.97 -4.67 -4.62
C LYS A 73 10.55 -4.88 -5.15
N PRO A 74 10.14 -4.15 -6.22
CA PRO A 74 8.79 -4.31 -6.81
C PRO A 74 8.53 -5.67 -7.48
N ASP A 75 9.57 -6.40 -7.85
CA ASP A 75 9.48 -7.77 -8.37
C ASP A 75 9.28 -8.81 -7.27
N ARG A 76 9.62 -8.48 -6.04
CA ARG A 76 9.47 -9.33 -4.85
C ARG A 76 8.16 -9.05 -4.10
N PHE A 77 7.74 -7.79 -4.05
CA PHE A 77 6.58 -7.33 -3.29
C PHE A 77 5.54 -6.65 -4.18
N THR A 78 4.26 -6.89 -3.89
CA THR A 78 3.18 -6.08 -4.46
C THR A 78 3.11 -4.76 -3.69
N PHE A 79 3.42 -3.67 -4.38
CA PHE A 79 3.27 -2.34 -3.81
C PHE A 79 1.80 -1.93 -3.77
N LEU A 80 1.39 -1.38 -2.63
CA LEU A 80 0.08 -0.82 -2.39
C LEU A 80 0.24 0.67 -2.03
N PRO A 81 0.40 1.56 -3.02
CA PRO A 81 0.49 2.99 -2.80
C PRO A 81 -0.71 3.51 -2.04
N ASN A 82 -0.48 4.43 -1.10
CA ASN A 82 -1.54 5.04 -0.33
C ASN A 82 -1.47 6.57 -0.30
N THR A 83 -2.61 7.17 0.02
CA THR A 83 -2.81 8.62 0.08
C THR A 83 -2.67 9.19 1.49
N ALA A 84 -1.86 8.56 2.34
CA ALA A 84 -1.64 9.04 3.70
C ALA A 84 -1.20 10.52 3.73
N GLY A 85 -1.93 11.31 4.47
CA GLY A 85 -1.72 12.75 4.59
C GLY A 85 -2.42 13.60 3.53
N CYS A 86 -3.36 13.05 2.74
CA CYS A 86 -4.28 13.82 1.91
C CYS A 86 -5.50 14.23 2.72
N PHE A 87 -5.90 15.50 2.60
CA PHE A 87 -7.04 16.10 3.30
C PHE A 87 -8.17 16.52 2.35
N THR A 88 -8.03 16.27 1.06
CA THR A 88 -9.08 16.46 0.05
C THR A 88 -9.08 15.27 -0.92
N GLY A 89 -10.24 14.98 -1.50
CA GLY A 89 -10.37 13.95 -2.52
C GLY A 89 -9.54 14.26 -3.77
N GLU A 90 -9.45 15.54 -4.13
CA GLU A 90 -8.64 15.99 -5.27
C GLU A 90 -7.15 15.69 -5.06
N ASP A 91 -6.61 16.01 -3.88
CA ASP A 91 -5.22 15.70 -3.55
C ASP A 91 -4.95 14.19 -3.56
N ALA A 92 -5.89 13.38 -3.08
CA ALA A 92 -5.77 11.93 -3.09
C ALA A 92 -5.73 11.38 -4.53
N VAL A 93 -6.64 11.83 -5.39
CA VAL A 93 -6.68 11.44 -6.81
C VAL A 93 -5.37 11.84 -7.52
N ARG A 94 -4.93 13.09 -7.35
CA ARG A 94 -3.67 13.58 -7.91
C ARG A 94 -2.48 12.75 -7.45
N THR A 95 -2.40 12.44 -6.16
CA THR A 95 -1.33 11.64 -5.57
C THR A 95 -1.26 10.24 -6.18
N LEU A 96 -2.40 9.57 -6.36
CA LEU A 96 -2.44 8.23 -6.95
C LEU A 96 -2.16 8.22 -8.45
N ARG A 97 -2.58 9.25 -9.19
CA ARG A 97 -2.19 9.41 -10.60
C ARG A 97 -0.68 9.54 -10.75
N LEU A 98 -0.03 10.35 -9.90
CA LEU A 98 1.44 10.45 -9.87
C LEU A 98 2.10 9.11 -9.51
N ALA A 99 1.54 8.36 -8.57
CA ALA A 99 2.03 7.02 -8.23
C ALA A 99 1.96 6.08 -9.43
N ARG A 100 0.87 6.11 -10.19
CA ARG A 100 0.73 5.30 -11.40
C ARG A 100 1.72 5.71 -12.49
N GLU A 101 1.96 6.99 -12.70
CA GLU A 101 2.98 7.47 -13.63
C GLU A 101 4.39 7.02 -13.24
N ALA A 102 4.70 7.03 -11.94
CA ALA A 102 6.02 6.67 -11.43
C ALA A 102 6.29 5.15 -11.44
N GLY A 103 5.28 4.31 -11.18
CA GLY A 103 5.50 2.87 -10.96
C GLY A 103 4.47 1.95 -11.62
N GLY A 104 3.52 2.47 -12.39
CA GLY A 104 2.49 1.65 -13.05
C GLY A 104 1.46 1.03 -12.10
N TRP A 105 1.38 1.51 -10.85
CA TRP A 105 0.54 0.91 -9.83
C TRP A 105 -0.92 1.31 -9.96
N ASN A 106 -1.81 0.34 -10.13
CA ASN A 106 -3.27 0.52 -10.22
C ASN A 106 -4.00 -0.02 -8.98
N LEU A 107 -3.40 -0.97 -8.24
CA LEU A 107 -3.90 -1.38 -6.94
C LEU A 107 -3.41 -0.39 -5.89
N VAL A 108 -4.33 0.30 -5.21
CA VAL A 108 -4.01 1.42 -4.32
C VAL A 108 -4.84 1.38 -3.05
N LYS A 109 -4.36 2.05 -2.01
CA LYS A 109 -5.09 2.24 -0.75
C LYS A 109 -5.49 3.70 -0.59
N LEU A 110 -6.76 3.99 -0.85
CA LEU A 110 -7.31 5.33 -0.71
C LEU A 110 -7.65 5.65 0.74
N GLU A 111 -7.22 6.83 1.21
CA GLU A 111 -7.72 7.47 2.41
C GLU A 111 -7.78 8.99 2.20
N VAL A 112 -8.79 9.66 2.75
CA VAL A 112 -8.85 11.11 2.87
C VAL A 112 -9.14 11.45 4.32
N LEU A 113 -8.35 12.34 4.90
CA LEU A 113 -8.43 12.71 6.32
C LEU A 113 -9.22 14.00 6.51
N SER A 114 -10.03 14.06 7.58
CA SER A 114 -10.85 15.24 7.88
C SER A 114 -10.05 16.38 8.49
N ASN A 115 -9.06 16.07 9.33
CA ASN A 115 -8.23 17.08 9.99
C ASN A 115 -6.92 16.48 10.53
N THR A 116 -5.97 17.35 10.82
CA THR A 116 -4.63 16.99 11.29
C THR A 116 -4.58 16.54 12.74
N LYS A 117 -5.60 16.87 13.55
CA LYS A 117 -5.60 16.60 15.00
C LYS A 117 -6.04 15.17 15.30
N HIS A 118 -7.09 14.71 14.65
CA HIS A 118 -7.69 13.40 14.96
C HIS A 118 -7.41 12.35 13.89
N LEU A 119 -7.04 12.75 12.69
CA LEU A 119 -6.76 11.88 11.54
C LEU A 119 -7.93 10.93 11.22
N LEU A 120 -9.15 11.35 11.56
CA LEU A 120 -10.36 10.62 11.21
C LEU A 120 -10.60 10.71 9.70
N PRO A 121 -11.18 9.68 9.09
CA PRO A 121 -11.49 9.72 7.66
C PRO A 121 -12.57 10.74 7.34
N ASP A 122 -12.40 11.46 6.23
CA ASP A 122 -13.46 12.20 5.56
C ASP A 122 -14.13 11.25 4.56
N MET A 123 -15.28 10.71 4.94
CA MET A 123 -15.96 9.69 4.13
C MET A 123 -16.58 10.27 2.87
N GLU A 124 -17.05 11.51 2.87
CA GLU A 124 -17.62 12.17 1.69
C GLU A 124 -16.55 12.39 0.62
N GLU A 125 -15.42 12.98 1.02
CA GLU A 125 -14.29 13.19 0.13
C GLU A 125 -13.65 11.86 -0.33
N THR A 126 -13.61 10.85 0.55
CA THR A 126 -13.14 9.51 0.19
C THR A 126 -14.02 8.88 -0.89
N LEU A 127 -15.36 8.96 -0.77
CA LEU A 127 -16.29 8.42 -1.77
C LEU A 127 -16.24 9.19 -3.09
N ARG A 128 -16.03 10.52 -3.03
CA ARG A 128 -15.84 11.35 -4.22
C ARG A 128 -14.57 10.92 -4.98
N ALA A 129 -13.45 10.81 -4.28
CA ALA A 129 -12.18 10.35 -4.84
C ALA A 129 -12.27 8.92 -5.40
N LEU A 130 -12.94 8.01 -4.69
CA LEU A 130 -13.15 6.63 -5.11
C LEU A 130 -13.83 6.54 -6.48
N LYS A 131 -14.91 7.30 -6.70
CA LYS A 131 -15.63 7.33 -7.99
C LYS A 131 -14.71 7.77 -9.14
N LEU A 132 -13.90 8.80 -8.92
CA LEU A 132 -12.96 9.29 -9.92
C LEU A 132 -11.86 8.26 -10.22
N LEU A 133 -11.30 7.62 -9.18
CA LEU A 133 -10.25 6.63 -9.34
C LEU A 133 -10.73 5.38 -10.07
N ILE A 134 -11.95 4.90 -9.77
CA ILE A 134 -12.56 3.78 -10.50
C ILE A 134 -12.76 4.15 -11.98
N ALA A 135 -13.24 5.35 -12.29
CA ALA A 135 -13.41 5.82 -13.67
C ALA A 135 -12.05 5.93 -14.41
N ASP A 136 -10.97 6.20 -13.68
CA ASP A 136 -9.59 6.22 -14.19
C ASP A 136 -8.95 4.83 -14.33
N GLY A 137 -9.63 3.76 -13.92
CA GLY A 137 -9.12 2.38 -14.02
C GLY A 137 -8.20 1.92 -12.88
N PHE A 138 -8.31 2.57 -11.70
CA PHE A 138 -7.66 2.07 -10.48
C PHE A 138 -8.45 0.95 -9.85
#